data_aecab090a1e3be6ba9a8203f7eb2f037
#
_entry.id   aecab090a1e3be6ba9a8203f7eb2f037
#
_cell.length_a   1.000
_cell.length_b   1.000
_cell.length_c   1.000
_cell.angle_alpha   90.00
_cell.angle_beta   90.00
_cell.angle_gamma   90.00
#
_symmetry.space_group_name_H-M   'P 1'
#
loop_
_entity.id
_entity.type
_entity.pdbx_description
1 polymer ?
#
loop_
_entity_poly.entity_id
_entity_poly.type
_entity_poly.pdbx_seq_one_letter_code
_entity_poly.pdbx_strand_id
1 'polypeptide(L)'
;MSDYSAATIQWGANSLTLLQLLKQQLDMCDNDTSRDEELSLWLQMAGLACEAYCDNVLCLQEATERHACTFSPITLRYHPVQSITSVKVDGVDATADYELFFDVGLDYATISRTSASKGDKFNQMVIVYQAGLEPMPADLGYAIVLTATSYESQTSGTGLVKKESVVGVGSIEYATGDDEGGTGVLSATTTAVLDKYRRCHV
;
A
#
# COMPACT_ATOMS: atom_id res chain seq x y z
N MET A 1 7.11 6.72 -6.53
CA MET A 1 6.49 5.41 -6.79
C MET A 1 7.18 4.46 -5.84
N SER A 2 6.45 3.86 -4.92
CA SER A 2 7.00 2.97 -3.91
C SER A 2 7.53 1.68 -4.54
N ASP A 3 8.66 1.20 -4.04
CA ASP A 3 9.23 -0.08 -4.48
C ASP A 3 8.76 -1.19 -3.54
N TYR A 4 7.71 -1.90 -3.93
CA TYR A 4 7.16 -2.99 -3.15
C TYR A 4 8.09 -4.20 -3.06
N SER A 5 9.03 -4.39 -3.98
CA SER A 5 9.98 -5.49 -3.91
C SER A 5 10.97 -5.33 -2.76
N ALA A 6 11.33 -4.08 -2.45
CA ALA A 6 12.23 -3.70 -1.36
C ALA A 6 11.50 -3.52 -0.01
N ALA A 7 10.17 -3.44 0.00
CA ALA A 7 9.40 -3.31 1.25
C ALA A 7 9.68 -4.48 2.19
N THR A 8 9.90 -4.18 3.46
CA THR A 8 10.29 -5.17 4.47
C THR A 8 9.19 -5.41 5.47
N ILE A 9 9.01 -6.67 5.83
CA ILE A 9 8.20 -7.09 6.99
C ILE A 9 9.14 -7.52 8.11
N GLN A 10 8.79 -7.22 9.34
CA GLN A 10 9.47 -7.75 10.51
C GLN A 10 8.76 -8.97 11.04
N TRP A 11 9.48 -10.08 11.16
CA TRP A 11 8.99 -11.31 11.76
C TRP A 11 9.89 -11.70 12.93
N GLY A 12 9.51 -11.35 14.14
CA GLY A 12 10.34 -11.52 15.32
C GLY A 12 11.64 -10.72 15.21
N ALA A 13 12.80 -11.41 15.25
CA ALA A 13 14.12 -10.79 15.09
C ALA A 13 14.59 -10.70 13.62
N ASN A 14 13.82 -11.26 12.68
CA ASN A 14 14.19 -11.31 11.27
C ASN A 14 13.39 -10.29 10.47
N SER A 15 14.03 -9.73 9.45
CA SER A 15 13.40 -8.88 8.46
C SER A 15 13.49 -9.59 7.09
N LEU A 16 12.35 -9.68 6.40
CA LEU A 16 12.25 -10.27 5.05
C LEU A 16 11.71 -9.22 4.09
N THR A 17 12.24 -9.20 2.88
CA THR A 17 11.64 -8.42 1.80
C THR A 17 10.40 -9.13 1.24
N LEU A 18 9.45 -8.37 0.67
CA LEU A 18 8.30 -8.99 0.00
C LEU A 18 8.72 -9.88 -1.17
N LEU A 19 9.83 -9.55 -1.84
CA LEU A 19 10.38 -10.39 -2.90
C LEU A 19 10.85 -11.75 -2.38
N GLN A 20 11.54 -11.78 -1.23
CA GLN A 20 11.94 -13.05 -0.60
C GLN A 20 10.72 -13.87 -0.19
N LEU A 21 9.72 -13.23 0.41
CA LEU A 21 8.49 -13.90 0.80
C LEU A 21 7.73 -14.48 -0.42
N LEU A 22 7.69 -13.75 -1.54
CA LEU A 22 7.07 -14.23 -2.78
C LEU A 22 7.84 -15.42 -3.35
N LYS A 23 9.18 -15.39 -3.36
CA LYS A 23 10.01 -16.55 -3.78
C LYS A 23 9.74 -17.78 -2.94
N GLN A 24 9.66 -17.62 -1.61
CA GLN A 24 9.31 -18.72 -0.70
C GLN A 24 7.91 -19.28 -0.98
N GLN A 25 6.95 -18.42 -1.28
CA GLN A 25 5.58 -18.84 -1.62
C GLN A 25 5.51 -19.62 -2.95
N LEU A 26 6.44 -19.35 -3.87
CA LEU A 26 6.55 -20.03 -5.18
C LEU A 26 7.53 -21.20 -5.16
N ASP A 27 7.98 -21.66 -4.00
CA ASP A 27 9.00 -22.72 -3.83
C ASP A 27 10.31 -22.44 -4.60
N MET A 28 10.67 -21.16 -4.77
CA MET A 28 11.91 -20.74 -5.40
C MET A 28 13.03 -20.56 -4.39
N CYS A 29 14.27 -20.82 -4.82
CA CYS A 29 15.44 -20.53 -3.99
C CYS A 29 15.63 -19.01 -3.85
N ASP A 30 15.96 -18.53 -2.65
CA ASP A 30 16.22 -17.09 -2.39
C ASP A 30 17.34 -16.51 -3.27
N ASN A 31 18.32 -17.35 -3.63
CA ASN A 31 19.46 -16.98 -4.49
C ASN A 31 19.14 -17.05 -6.00
N ASP A 32 18.00 -17.56 -6.40
CA ASP A 32 17.59 -17.57 -7.80
C ASP A 32 17.07 -16.18 -8.19
N THR A 33 17.82 -15.50 -9.04
CA THR A 33 17.50 -14.15 -9.52
C THR A 33 16.94 -14.15 -10.94
N SER A 34 16.71 -15.33 -11.53
CA SER A 34 16.29 -15.45 -12.94
C SER A 34 14.97 -14.79 -13.26
N ARG A 35 14.07 -14.67 -12.26
CA ARG A 35 12.72 -14.09 -12.39
C ARG A 35 12.50 -12.84 -11.53
N ASP A 36 13.54 -12.26 -10.94
CA ASP A 36 13.39 -11.15 -9.99
C ASP A 36 12.70 -9.92 -10.59
N GLU A 37 13.00 -9.59 -11.85
CA GLU A 37 12.34 -8.47 -12.54
C GLU A 37 10.84 -8.73 -12.72
N GLU A 38 10.49 -9.94 -13.12
CA GLU A 38 9.09 -10.36 -13.30
C GLU A 38 8.34 -10.37 -11.96
N LEU A 39 8.93 -10.99 -10.93
CA LEU A 39 8.34 -11.05 -9.59
C LEU A 39 8.19 -9.66 -8.96
N SER A 40 9.15 -8.76 -9.18
CA SER A 40 9.07 -7.37 -8.74
C SER A 40 7.92 -6.63 -9.43
N LEU A 41 7.67 -6.90 -10.71
CA LEU A 41 6.52 -6.35 -11.43
C LEU A 41 5.20 -6.83 -10.83
N TRP A 42 5.09 -8.14 -10.52
CA TRP A 42 3.88 -8.69 -9.88
C TRP A 42 3.64 -8.08 -8.51
N LEU A 43 4.68 -7.90 -7.69
CA LEU A 43 4.58 -7.23 -6.40
C LEU A 43 4.15 -5.76 -6.54
N GLN A 44 4.68 -5.06 -7.54
CA GLN A 44 4.29 -3.68 -7.81
C GLN A 44 2.81 -3.58 -8.18
N MET A 45 2.34 -4.45 -9.08
CA MET A 45 0.94 -4.50 -9.48
C MET A 45 0.02 -4.87 -8.31
N ALA A 46 0.41 -5.86 -7.51
CA ALA A 46 -0.32 -6.29 -6.33
C ALA A 46 -0.42 -5.17 -5.28
N GLY A 47 0.70 -4.49 -4.99
CA GLY A 47 0.72 -3.36 -4.08
C GLY A 47 -0.21 -2.23 -4.52
N LEU A 48 -0.15 -1.85 -5.80
CA LEU A 48 -1.05 -0.83 -6.35
C LEU A 48 -2.53 -1.25 -6.31
N ALA A 49 -2.84 -2.52 -6.53
CA ALA A 49 -4.21 -3.02 -6.40
C ALA A 49 -4.71 -2.96 -4.94
N CYS A 50 -3.84 -3.30 -3.98
CA CYS A 50 -4.14 -3.18 -2.55
C CYS A 50 -4.31 -1.71 -2.12
N GLU A 51 -3.44 -0.79 -2.57
CA GLU A 51 -3.57 0.65 -2.34
C GLU A 51 -4.87 1.22 -2.92
N ALA A 52 -5.22 0.81 -4.14
CA ALA A 52 -6.47 1.23 -4.77
C ALA A 52 -7.71 0.75 -3.99
N TYR A 53 -7.67 -0.46 -3.43
CA TYR A 53 -8.73 -0.98 -2.58
C TYR A 53 -8.84 -0.21 -1.26
N CYS A 54 -7.70 0.11 -0.64
CA CYS A 54 -7.64 0.83 0.64
C CYS A 54 -7.90 2.34 0.51
N ASP A 55 -7.85 2.91 -0.71
CA ASP A 55 -7.79 4.36 -0.97
C ASP A 55 -6.70 5.05 -0.13
N ASN A 56 -5.57 4.36 0.06
CA ASN A 56 -4.48 4.81 0.91
C ASN A 56 -3.14 4.28 0.42
N VAL A 57 -2.04 4.92 0.83
CA VAL A 57 -0.69 4.41 0.59
C VAL A 57 -0.32 3.39 1.67
N LEU A 58 0.20 2.25 1.26
CA LEU A 58 0.52 1.16 2.18
C LEU A 58 2.02 1.03 2.45
N CYS A 59 2.85 1.18 1.42
CA CYS A 59 4.30 1.21 1.56
C CYS A 59 4.78 2.64 1.77
N LEU A 60 5.83 2.83 2.59
CA LEU A 60 6.42 4.14 2.82
C LEU A 60 6.82 4.81 1.50
N GLN A 61 6.24 5.97 1.23
CA GLN A 61 6.54 6.76 0.04
C GLN A 61 6.34 8.25 0.28
N GLU A 62 6.96 9.05 -0.57
CA GLU A 62 6.76 10.49 -0.58
C GLU A 62 5.45 10.85 -1.26
N ALA A 63 4.62 11.61 -0.55
CA ALA A 63 3.37 12.15 -1.04
C ALA A 63 3.50 13.68 -1.19
N THR A 64 2.89 14.21 -2.25
CA THR A 64 2.81 15.66 -2.47
C THR A 64 1.37 16.06 -2.60
N GLU A 65 0.91 16.95 -1.73
CA GLU A 65 -0.43 17.50 -1.77
C GLU A 65 -0.41 19.01 -2.03
N ARG A 66 -1.45 19.45 -2.74
CA ARG A 66 -1.67 20.86 -3.04
C ARG A 66 -3.02 21.28 -2.46
N HIS A 67 -2.98 22.26 -1.60
CA HIS A 67 -4.18 22.82 -0.98
C HIS A 67 -4.33 24.27 -1.41
N ALA A 68 -5.52 24.58 -1.96
CA ALA A 68 -5.99 25.96 -2.11
C ALA A 68 -6.74 26.28 -0.82
N CYS A 69 -6.07 26.88 0.17
CA CYS A 69 -6.66 26.99 1.48
C CYS A 69 -6.41 28.36 2.12
N THR A 70 -7.36 28.76 2.93
CA THR A 70 -7.34 30.01 3.68
C THR A 70 -7.26 29.78 5.20
N PHE A 71 -7.27 28.54 5.67
CA PHE A 71 -7.34 28.24 7.11
C PHE A 71 -6.49 27.00 7.47
N SER A 72 -5.79 27.09 8.60
CA SER A 72 -5.16 25.99 9.33
C SER A 72 -6.15 25.51 10.43
N PRO A 73 -6.21 24.21 10.79
CA PRO A 73 -5.37 23.09 10.34
C PRO A 73 -5.79 22.47 9.02
N ILE A 74 -4.85 21.79 8.35
CA ILE A 74 -5.08 21.05 7.11
C ILE A 74 -4.93 19.56 7.40
N THR A 75 -5.94 18.77 7.06
CA THR A 75 -5.89 17.32 7.17
C THR A 75 -5.17 16.74 5.95
N LEU A 76 -4.16 15.91 6.18
CA LEU A 76 -3.43 15.22 5.14
C LEU A 76 -4.22 14.00 4.66
N ARG A 77 -4.13 13.72 3.37
CA ARG A 77 -4.93 12.66 2.73
C ARG A 77 -4.44 11.27 3.09
N TYR A 78 -3.12 11.05 3.01
CA TYR A 78 -2.54 9.73 3.19
C TYR A 78 -2.00 9.55 4.60
N HIS A 79 -2.18 8.35 5.16
CA HIS A 79 -1.79 8.01 6.52
C HIS A 79 -1.33 6.54 6.61
N PRO A 80 -0.54 6.16 7.65
CA PRO A 80 0.01 7.06 8.66
C PRO A 80 1.09 7.98 8.08
N VAL A 81 1.10 9.23 8.55
CA VAL A 81 2.16 10.19 8.20
C VAL A 81 3.35 9.95 9.13
N GLN A 82 4.53 9.81 8.54
CA GLN A 82 5.77 9.60 9.31
C GLN A 82 6.49 10.92 9.60
N SER A 83 6.60 11.78 8.58
CA SER A 83 7.30 13.06 8.71
C SER A 83 6.90 14.03 7.61
N ILE A 84 7.07 15.33 7.87
CA ILE A 84 6.96 16.39 6.86
C ILE A 84 8.33 16.61 6.24
N THR A 85 8.41 16.55 4.92
CA THR A 85 9.64 16.86 4.17
C THR A 85 9.75 18.35 3.87
N SER A 86 8.69 18.96 3.36
CA SER A 86 8.66 20.40 3.09
C SER A 86 7.24 20.96 3.03
N VAL A 87 7.10 22.22 3.42
CA VAL A 87 5.87 23.00 3.26
C VAL A 87 6.22 24.28 2.50
N LYS A 88 5.59 24.52 1.37
CA LYS A 88 5.73 25.75 0.59
C LYS A 88 4.40 26.49 0.55
N VAL A 89 4.42 27.76 0.92
CA VAL A 89 3.26 28.65 0.88
C VAL A 89 3.52 29.71 -0.19
N ASP A 90 2.63 29.76 -1.19
CA ASP A 90 2.77 30.64 -2.36
C ASP A 90 4.17 30.59 -3.01
N GLY A 91 4.79 29.38 -3.01
CA GLY A 91 6.11 29.12 -3.58
C GLY A 91 7.29 29.40 -2.64
N VAL A 92 7.06 29.96 -1.46
CA VAL A 92 8.09 30.26 -0.46
C VAL A 92 8.15 29.11 0.56
N ASP A 93 9.35 28.69 0.92
CA ASP A 93 9.55 27.68 1.94
C ASP A 93 9.12 28.21 3.32
N ALA A 94 8.24 27.49 3.95
CA ALA A 94 7.69 27.78 5.27
C ALA A 94 7.71 26.55 6.19
N THR A 95 8.55 25.56 5.89
CA THR A 95 8.57 24.26 6.61
C THR A 95 8.73 24.43 8.11
N ALA A 96 9.58 25.37 8.54
CA ALA A 96 9.84 25.64 9.97
C ALA A 96 8.63 26.25 10.70
N ASP A 97 7.66 26.79 10.00
CA ASP A 97 6.46 27.43 10.56
C ASP A 97 5.32 26.45 10.82
N TYR A 98 5.45 25.19 10.40
CA TYR A 98 4.39 24.20 10.46
C TYR A 98 4.80 22.97 11.25
N GLU A 99 3.88 22.44 12.04
CA GLU A 99 4.03 21.23 12.83
C GLU A 99 2.94 20.21 12.47
N LEU A 100 3.33 18.93 12.59
CA LEU A 100 2.45 17.79 12.42
C LEU A 100 1.76 17.47 13.74
N PHE A 101 0.44 17.39 13.71
CA PHE A 101 -0.37 16.99 14.85
C PHE A 101 -1.08 15.68 14.53
N PHE A 102 -0.95 14.74 15.45
CA PHE A 102 -1.72 13.51 15.42
C PHE A 102 -2.90 13.65 16.37
N ASP A 103 -4.10 13.51 15.86
CA ASP A 103 -5.28 13.53 16.71
C ASP A 103 -5.45 12.16 17.36
N VAL A 104 -5.42 12.14 18.71
CA VAL A 104 -5.50 10.88 19.48
C VAL A 104 -6.89 10.27 19.30
N GLY A 105 -6.95 9.17 18.57
CA GLY A 105 -8.17 8.43 18.29
C GLY A 105 -8.74 8.62 16.88
N LEU A 106 -8.08 9.41 16.05
CA LEU A 106 -8.39 9.56 14.63
C LEU A 106 -7.19 9.11 13.79
N ASP A 107 -7.45 8.31 12.75
CA ASP A 107 -6.39 7.75 11.90
C ASP A 107 -5.83 8.75 10.88
N TYR A 108 -5.94 10.05 11.15
CA TYR A 108 -5.42 11.09 10.26
C TYR A 108 -4.55 12.08 10.98
N ALA A 109 -3.59 12.62 10.24
CA ALA A 109 -2.68 13.65 10.68
C ALA A 109 -3.13 15.01 10.14
N THR A 110 -3.00 16.03 10.97
CA THR A 110 -3.23 17.41 10.58
C THR A 110 -1.93 18.19 10.63
N ILE A 111 -1.76 19.13 9.71
CA ILE A 111 -0.68 20.10 9.75
C ILE A 111 -1.22 21.46 10.18
N SER A 112 -0.58 22.08 11.14
CA SER A 112 -0.97 23.41 11.65
C SER A 112 0.24 24.31 11.79
N ARG A 113 0.02 25.61 11.68
CA ARG A 113 1.06 26.61 11.83
C ARG A 113 1.38 26.82 13.33
N THR A 114 2.66 26.78 13.67
CA THR A 114 3.18 26.93 15.05
C THR A 114 2.92 28.33 15.62
N SER A 115 3.00 29.37 14.78
CA SER A 115 2.71 30.74 15.20
C SER A 115 1.28 31.12 14.83
N ALA A 116 0.46 31.40 15.83
CA ALA A 116 -0.93 31.79 15.68
C ALA A 116 -1.08 33.21 15.06
N SER A 117 -0.82 33.35 13.79
CA SER A 117 -1.30 34.46 12.98
C SER A 117 -2.72 34.11 12.51
N LYS A 118 -3.73 34.52 13.26
CA LYS A 118 -5.11 34.42 12.84
C LYS A 118 -5.30 35.23 11.56
N GLY A 119 -5.42 34.55 10.42
CA GLY A 119 -5.94 35.18 9.20
C GLY A 119 -5.00 35.35 8.03
N ASP A 120 -3.82 34.74 8.03
CA ASP A 120 -2.97 34.74 6.83
C ASP A 120 -3.66 33.91 5.73
N LYS A 121 -4.21 34.61 4.78
CA LYS A 121 -4.74 34.02 3.55
C LYS A 121 -3.59 33.69 2.64
N PHE A 122 -3.46 32.44 2.22
CA PHE A 122 -2.57 32.04 1.16
C PHE A 122 -3.38 31.48 -0.02
N ASN A 123 -2.84 31.61 -1.22
CA ASN A 123 -3.52 31.13 -2.42
C ASN A 123 -3.26 29.65 -2.64
N GLN A 124 -2.05 29.18 -2.31
CA GLN A 124 -1.64 27.83 -2.54
C GLN A 124 -0.63 27.38 -1.47
N MET A 125 -0.88 26.16 -0.95
CA MET A 125 0.09 25.45 -0.12
C MET A 125 0.45 24.13 -0.81
N VAL A 126 1.75 23.81 -0.87
CA VAL A 126 2.27 22.54 -1.33
C VAL A 126 2.97 21.87 -0.16
N ILE A 127 2.50 20.70 0.22
CA ILE A 127 3.02 19.90 1.33
C ILE A 127 3.62 18.65 0.75
N VAL A 128 4.90 18.37 1.10
CA VAL A 128 5.60 17.13 0.76
C VAL A 128 5.89 16.41 2.08
N TYR A 129 5.46 15.15 2.18
CA TYR A 129 5.56 14.38 3.41
C TYR A 129 5.75 12.90 3.12
N GLN A 130 6.25 12.16 4.11
CA GLN A 130 6.37 10.71 4.06
C GLN A 130 5.12 10.08 4.67
N ALA A 131 4.44 9.23 3.90
CA ALA A 131 3.28 8.47 4.36
C ALA A 131 3.44 6.98 4.02
N GLY A 132 2.77 6.13 4.77
CA GLY A 132 2.81 4.69 4.64
C GLY A 132 3.41 3.99 5.86
N LEU A 133 3.48 2.67 5.78
CA LEU A 133 3.91 1.79 6.86
C LEU A 133 5.34 1.30 6.64
N GLU A 134 6.22 1.51 7.63
CA GLU A 134 7.57 0.95 7.68
C GLU A 134 7.97 0.68 9.14
N PRO A 135 8.29 -0.57 9.50
CA PRO A 135 8.15 -1.78 8.68
C PRO A 135 6.69 -2.09 8.36
N MET A 136 6.47 -2.76 7.23
CA MET A 136 5.13 -3.19 6.84
C MET A 136 4.61 -4.27 7.80
N PRO A 137 3.35 -4.20 8.26
CA PRO A 137 2.73 -5.29 9.04
C PRO A 137 2.74 -6.61 8.27
N ALA A 138 3.02 -7.71 8.98
CA ALA A 138 3.20 -9.01 8.35
C ALA A 138 1.93 -9.52 7.64
N ASP A 139 0.75 -9.24 8.20
CA ASP A 139 -0.54 -9.60 7.60
C ASP A 139 -0.78 -8.82 6.29
N LEU A 140 -0.43 -7.55 6.25
CA LEU A 140 -0.50 -6.73 5.04
C LEU A 140 0.50 -7.20 3.98
N GLY A 141 1.75 -7.43 4.37
CA GLY A 141 2.78 -7.96 3.46
C GLY A 141 2.38 -9.30 2.86
N TYR A 142 1.80 -10.19 3.66
CA TYR A 142 1.29 -11.47 3.18
C TYR A 142 0.11 -11.32 2.22
N ALA A 143 -0.81 -10.38 2.48
CA ALA A 143 -1.93 -10.08 1.59
C ALA A 143 -1.45 -9.60 0.20
N ILE A 144 -0.41 -8.75 0.16
CA ILE A 144 0.21 -8.29 -1.09
C ILE A 144 0.86 -9.45 -1.83
N VAL A 145 1.58 -10.34 -1.14
CA VAL A 145 2.21 -11.52 -1.74
C VAL A 145 1.16 -12.48 -2.32
N LEU A 146 0.07 -12.76 -1.60
CA LEU A 146 -1.04 -13.58 -2.13
C LEU A 146 -1.64 -12.98 -3.40
N THR A 147 -1.79 -11.65 -3.44
CA THR A 147 -2.28 -10.96 -4.65
C THR A 147 -1.29 -11.09 -5.80
N ALA A 148 0.02 -10.96 -5.54
CA ALA A 148 1.07 -11.16 -6.54
C ALA A 148 1.08 -12.60 -7.09
N THR A 149 0.90 -13.60 -6.23
CA THR A 149 0.77 -15.00 -6.64
C THR A 149 -0.46 -15.22 -7.52
N SER A 150 -1.56 -14.50 -7.27
CA SER A 150 -2.74 -14.55 -8.13
C SER A 150 -2.47 -14.01 -9.53
N TYR A 151 -1.68 -12.95 -9.67
CA TYR A 151 -1.25 -12.45 -10.99
C TYR A 151 -0.35 -13.46 -11.71
N GLU A 152 0.59 -14.07 -11.01
CA GLU A 152 1.48 -15.10 -11.57
C GLU A 152 0.69 -16.29 -12.08
N SER A 153 -0.25 -16.82 -11.30
CA SER A 153 -1.06 -17.98 -11.69
C SER A 153 -1.96 -17.71 -12.90
N GLN A 154 -2.50 -16.49 -13.03
CA GLN A 154 -3.27 -16.10 -14.21
C GLN A 154 -2.41 -16.05 -15.47
N THR A 155 -1.16 -15.61 -15.36
CA THR A 155 -0.24 -15.51 -16.51
C THR A 155 0.31 -16.87 -16.91
N SER A 156 0.62 -17.74 -15.97
CA SER A 156 1.10 -19.11 -16.21
C SER A 156 0.00 -20.05 -16.75
N GLY A 157 -1.24 -19.57 -16.88
CA GLY A 157 -2.38 -20.32 -17.39
C GLY A 157 -3.02 -21.30 -16.40
N THR A 158 -2.41 -21.45 -15.21
CA THR A 158 -2.93 -22.38 -14.18
C THR A 158 -4.21 -21.82 -13.53
N GLY A 159 -4.33 -20.50 -13.43
CA GLY A 159 -5.49 -19.81 -12.86
C GLY A 159 -6.71 -19.73 -13.77
N LEU A 160 -6.59 -20.09 -15.06
CA LEU A 160 -7.68 -20.06 -16.04
C LEU A 160 -8.42 -21.40 -16.15
N VAL A 161 -7.88 -22.46 -15.55
CA VAL A 161 -8.50 -23.80 -15.61
C VAL A 161 -9.51 -23.92 -14.47
N LYS A 162 -10.79 -23.68 -14.81
CA LYS A 162 -11.90 -23.82 -13.84
C LYS A 162 -12.24 -25.27 -13.54
N LYS A 163 -12.05 -26.16 -14.51
CA LYS A 163 -12.37 -27.58 -14.36
C LYS A 163 -11.49 -28.44 -15.28
N GLU A 164 -10.85 -29.43 -14.73
CA GLU A 164 -10.13 -30.45 -15.46
C GLU A 164 -10.84 -31.78 -15.27
N SER A 165 -11.21 -32.44 -16.36
CA SER A 165 -11.88 -33.74 -16.33
C SER A 165 -11.10 -34.74 -17.16
N VAL A 166 -10.64 -35.81 -16.52
CA VAL A 166 -9.99 -36.94 -17.17
C VAL A 166 -10.96 -38.10 -17.22
N VAL A 167 -11.29 -38.55 -18.43
CA VAL A 167 -12.24 -39.65 -18.64
C VAL A 167 -11.76 -40.90 -17.94
N GLY A 168 -12.55 -41.39 -17.00
CA GLY A 168 -12.25 -42.65 -16.26
C GLY A 168 -11.43 -42.47 -14.97
N VAL A 169 -10.98 -41.25 -14.63
CA VAL A 169 -10.16 -41.02 -13.42
C VAL A 169 -10.85 -40.05 -12.45
N GLY A 170 -11.57 -39.07 -12.94
CA GLY A 170 -12.27 -38.08 -12.11
C GLY A 170 -12.26 -36.68 -12.70
N SER A 171 -12.86 -35.73 -12.00
CA SER A 171 -12.79 -34.31 -12.31
C SER A 171 -12.25 -33.55 -11.10
N ILE A 172 -11.32 -32.63 -11.35
CA ILE A 172 -10.83 -31.66 -10.37
C ILE A 172 -11.42 -30.31 -10.78
N GLU A 173 -12.09 -29.66 -9.85
CA GLU A 173 -12.62 -28.31 -10.00
C GLU A 173 -11.77 -27.39 -9.12
N TYR A 174 -11.20 -26.36 -9.75
CA TYR A 174 -10.38 -25.37 -9.06
C TYR A 174 -11.27 -24.20 -8.65
N ALA A 175 -11.20 -23.80 -7.38
CA ALA A 175 -11.85 -22.57 -6.92
C ALA A 175 -11.21 -21.37 -7.64
N THR A 176 -11.99 -20.66 -8.43
CA THR A 176 -11.57 -19.38 -9.01
C THR A 176 -12.00 -18.26 -8.05
N GLY A 177 -11.19 -17.21 -7.93
CA GLY A 177 -11.45 -16.10 -7.00
C GLY A 177 -12.83 -15.44 -7.15
N ASP A 178 -13.51 -15.67 -8.26
CA ASP A 178 -14.87 -15.17 -8.51
C ASP A 178 -15.96 -15.93 -7.73
N ASP A 179 -15.70 -17.15 -7.31
CA ASP A 179 -16.70 -18.00 -6.64
C ASP A 179 -16.84 -17.69 -5.13
N GLU A 180 -15.90 -16.92 -4.53
CA GLU A 180 -15.91 -16.62 -3.09
C GLU A 180 -16.09 -15.12 -2.74
N GLY A 181 -16.61 -14.30 -3.64
CA GLY A 181 -16.93 -12.89 -3.36
C GLY A 181 -15.73 -11.94 -3.38
N GLY A 182 -14.62 -12.36 -3.98
CA GLY A 182 -13.48 -11.46 -4.23
C GLY A 182 -13.73 -10.50 -5.39
N THR A 183 -13.08 -9.34 -5.37
CA THR A 183 -13.11 -8.37 -6.46
C THR A 183 -11.99 -8.66 -7.47
N GLY A 184 -12.19 -9.65 -8.34
CA GLY A 184 -11.21 -10.01 -9.38
C GLY A 184 -9.92 -10.60 -8.80
N VAL A 185 -8.81 -9.86 -8.82
CA VAL A 185 -7.49 -10.34 -8.36
C VAL A 185 -7.38 -10.44 -6.84
N LEU A 186 -8.19 -9.67 -6.10
CA LEU A 186 -8.20 -9.67 -4.64
C LEU A 186 -9.13 -10.77 -4.13
N SER A 187 -8.59 -11.75 -3.43
CA SER A 187 -9.37 -12.81 -2.77
C SER A 187 -10.16 -12.26 -1.56
N ALA A 188 -11.20 -12.96 -1.13
CA ALA A 188 -11.94 -12.61 0.09
C ALA A 188 -11.04 -12.55 1.33
N THR A 189 -10.04 -13.43 1.43
CA THR A 189 -9.05 -13.42 2.52
C THR A 189 -8.20 -12.15 2.47
N THR A 190 -7.75 -11.75 1.27
CA THR A 190 -6.96 -10.52 1.08
C THR A 190 -7.78 -9.29 1.46
N THR A 191 -9.01 -9.18 0.98
CA THR A 191 -9.90 -8.04 1.29
C THR A 191 -10.20 -7.92 2.78
N ALA A 192 -10.41 -9.04 3.49
CA ALA A 192 -10.63 -9.04 4.94
C ALA A 192 -9.41 -8.50 5.73
N VAL A 193 -8.19 -8.71 5.24
CA VAL A 193 -6.99 -8.10 5.83
C VAL A 193 -6.93 -6.62 5.48
N LEU A 194 -7.15 -6.27 4.21
CA LEU A 194 -7.05 -4.90 3.71
C LEU A 194 -8.08 -3.95 4.33
N ASP A 195 -9.25 -4.46 4.75
CA ASP A 195 -10.29 -3.64 5.41
C ASP A 195 -9.78 -2.96 6.69
N LYS A 196 -8.76 -3.51 7.36
CA LYS A 196 -8.12 -2.88 8.53
C LYS A 196 -7.31 -1.63 8.16
N TYR A 197 -6.85 -1.55 6.91
CA TYR A 197 -5.96 -0.50 6.39
C TYR A 197 -6.70 0.47 5.47
N ARG A 198 -7.98 0.21 5.27
CA ARG A 198 -8.84 1.03 4.42
C ARG A 198 -9.08 2.39 5.04
N ARG A 199 -8.98 3.42 4.22
CA ARG A 199 -9.29 4.78 4.64
C ARG A 199 -10.76 4.92 5.03
N CYS A 200 -11.01 5.38 6.25
CA CYS A 200 -12.34 5.79 6.65
C CYS A 200 -12.63 7.18 6.04
N HIS A 201 -13.60 7.25 5.14
CA HIS A 201 -14.13 8.55 4.69
C HIS A 201 -14.99 9.13 5.82
N VAL A 202 -14.51 10.21 6.42
CA VAL A 202 -15.27 11.00 7.39
C VAL A 202 -15.95 12.17 6.68
#